data_c1a83e190259256b9c743ec70cca8a67
#
_entry.id   c1a83e190259256b9c743ec70cca8a67
#
_cell.length_a   1.000
_cell.length_b   1.000
_cell.length_c   1.000
_cell.angle_alpha   90.00
_cell.angle_beta   90.00
_cell.angle_gamma   90.00
#
_symmetry.space_group_name_H-M   'P 1'
#
loop_
_entity.id
_entity.type
_entity.pdbx_description
1 polymer ?
#
loop_
_entity_poly.entity_id
_entity_poly.type
_entity_poly.pdbx_seq_one_letter_code
_entity_poly.pdbx_strand_id
1 'polypeptide(L)'
;MRQRLKEVTLLAAPIVAGNLAHNLVSLVDTWMVGRLPGGAALDSVAALGAASSVFLVVFLVFSAITTGVQVLVARRMGEGHPEAAGAVLTNALVLGLAVSIPATVVAFLIPSLAIPYFVDDATTQSLAIGFLDGRLGLGLAPLLLLFVIKGFLWGTKHVRLDLMTGLVLNGLNLLLNWMLIFGKLGAPALGVRGAGLASALAAWLTLVWLLALLIRGRWKSTYGLFRAKDLARSLMARVAALSWPRALQGLAFSHTMVFFALIGAHTGKVGLAASNVVWRLAGLTVVINMSIGAAAATLVGQALGRGQAEDAKKSAHAAGLLGAGITLACALPAWVASDATTAFILDDATAAALAGPCLALTMAFQIPDALGIVYSRALTGAGDVRYVALMEIVCAWMLCLPATWYGVRTFAPDHALLGAWGGWAVYCTAWMWAMLWRWRQGRWRSIRV
;
A
#
# COMPACT_ATOMS: atom_id res chain seq x y z
N MET A 1 1.75 15.50 -25.17
CA MET A 1 1.48 14.15 -24.62
C MET A 1 2.77 13.37 -24.37
N ARG A 2 3.64 13.14 -25.36
CA ARG A 2 4.92 12.37 -25.20
C ARG A 2 5.79 12.85 -24.03
N GLN A 3 5.96 14.16 -23.86
CA GLN A 3 6.75 14.72 -22.74
C GLN A 3 6.15 14.38 -21.39
N ARG A 4 4.81 14.48 -21.24
CA ARG A 4 4.14 14.14 -19.99
C ARG A 4 4.19 12.65 -19.67
N LEU A 5 4.07 11.79 -20.68
CA LEU A 5 4.30 10.35 -20.50
C LEU A 5 5.71 10.07 -19.97
N LYS A 6 6.75 10.71 -20.56
CA LYS A 6 8.12 10.59 -20.09
C LYS A 6 8.29 11.05 -18.64
N GLU A 7 7.68 12.19 -18.25
CA GLU A 7 7.73 12.70 -16.89
C GLU A 7 7.07 11.74 -15.90
N VAL A 8 5.89 11.19 -16.23
CA VAL A 8 5.20 10.21 -15.39
C VAL A 8 6.03 8.94 -15.24
N THR A 9 6.57 8.41 -16.36
CA THR A 9 7.40 7.18 -16.35
C THR A 9 8.66 7.36 -15.51
N LEU A 10 9.37 8.49 -15.65
CA LEU A 10 10.60 8.76 -14.88
C LEU A 10 10.35 8.86 -13.37
N LEU A 11 9.15 9.32 -12.97
CA LEU A 11 8.76 9.36 -11.55
C LEU A 11 8.20 8.02 -11.08
N ALA A 12 7.39 7.36 -11.89
CA ALA A 12 6.74 6.11 -11.50
C ALA A 12 7.73 4.93 -11.43
N ALA A 13 8.69 4.84 -12.35
CA ALA A 13 9.58 3.68 -12.43
C ALA A 13 10.38 3.40 -11.15
N PRO A 14 11.01 4.38 -10.48
CA PRO A 14 11.66 4.14 -9.19
C PRO A 14 10.68 3.72 -8.09
N ILE A 15 9.45 4.27 -8.08
CA ILE A 15 8.42 3.92 -7.10
C ILE A 15 7.95 2.46 -7.33
N VAL A 16 7.73 2.07 -8.59
CA VAL A 16 7.40 0.68 -8.96
C VAL A 16 8.50 -0.27 -8.50
N ALA A 17 9.77 0.05 -8.83
CA ALA A 17 10.90 -0.78 -8.45
C ALA A 17 11.01 -0.95 -6.92
N GLY A 18 10.82 0.13 -6.15
CA GLY A 18 10.85 0.10 -4.70
C GLY A 18 9.71 -0.75 -4.09
N ASN A 19 8.49 -0.61 -4.62
CA ASN A 19 7.34 -1.37 -4.13
C ASN A 19 7.44 -2.86 -4.52
N LEU A 20 7.93 -3.20 -5.71
CA LEU A 20 8.19 -4.59 -6.10
C LEU A 20 9.32 -5.22 -5.28
N ALA A 21 10.40 -4.49 -5.01
CA ALA A 21 11.48 -4.96 -4.14
C ALA A 21 10.96 -5.27 -2.73
N HIS A 22 10.08 -4.43 -2.18
CA HIS A 22 9.47 -4.69 -0.87
C HIS A 22 8.62 -5.98 -0.85
N ASN A 23 7.83 -6.23 -1.90
CA ASN A 23 7.06 -7.47 -2.02
C ASN A 23 7.96 -8.71 -2.12
N LEU A 24 9.08 -8.63 -2.85
CA LEU A 24 10.05 -9.73 -2.95
C LEU A 24 10.67 -10.04 -1.58
N VAL A 25 11.03 -9.03 -0.79
CA VAL A 25 11.59 -9.24 0.56
C VAL A 25 10.58 -9.92 1.48
N SER A 26 9.30 -9.56 1.40
CA SER A 26 8.25 -10.24 2.18
C SER A 26 8.14 -11.74 1.85
N LEU A 27 8.37 -12.12 0.58
CA LEU A 27 8.44 -13.54 0.19
C LEU A 27 9.68 -14.22 0.77
N VAL A 28 10.84 -13.53 0.76
CA VAL A 28 12.09 -14.05 1.34
C VAL A 28 11.94 -14.21 2.86
N ASP A 29 11.29 -13.27 3.56
CA ASP A 29 11.01 -13.41 5.00
C ASP A 29 10.20 -14.68 5.30
N THR A 30 9.15 -14.93 4.51
CA THR A 30 8.35 -16.15 4.65
C THR A 30 9.16 -17.41 4.36
N TRP A 31 10.00 -17.38 3.33
CA TRP A 31 10.89 -18.48 2.99
C TRP A 31 11.91 -18.77 4.09
N MET A 32 12.51 -17.75 4.69
CA MET A 32 13.47 -17.89 5.80
C MET A 32 12.81 -18.52 7.02
N VAL A 33 11.61 -18.06 7.38
CA VAL A 33 10.84 -18.61 8.51
C VAL A 33 10.44 -20.06 8.24
N GLY A 34 10.07 -20.40 7.00
CA GLY A 34 9.76 -21.77 6.59
C GLY A 34 10.96 -22.75 6.62
N ARG A 35 12.19 -22.25 6.80
CA ARG A 35 13.42 -23.03 6.95
C ARG A 35 13.85 -23.26 8.42
N LEU A 36 13.01 -22.90 9.39
CA LEU A 36 13.31 -23.17 10.80
C LEU A 36 13.34 -24.69 11.07
N PRO A 37 14.31 -25.18 11.84
CA PRO A 37 14.45 -26.61 12.14
C PRO A 37 13.39 -27.11 13.13
N GLY A 38 13.19 -28.43 13.20
CA GLY A 38 12.50 -29.09 14.30
C GLY A 38 10.96 -29.06 14.28
N GLY A 39 10.33 -29.04 13.11
CA GLY A 39 8.85 -29.04 13.02
C GLY A 39 8.19 -27.69 13.30
N ALA A 40 8.93 -26.71 13.81
CA ALA A 40 8.44 -25.37 14.09
C ALA A 40 8.14 -24.54 12.82
N ALA A 41 8.49 -25.03 11.65
CA ALA A 41 8.31 -24.30 10.39
C ALA A 41 6.85 -24.06 10.04
N LEU A 42 5.98 -25.08 10.22
CA LEU A 42 4.56 -24.97 9.88
C LEU A 42 3.85 -23.94 10.76
N ASP A 43 4.02 -24.04 12.08
CA ASP A 43 3.42 -23.11 13.04
C ASP A 43 3.97 -21.68 12.86
N SER A 44 5.26 -21.58 12.52
CA SER A 44 5.94 -20.31 12.25
C SER A 44 5.39 -19.62 10.99
N VAL A 45 5.16 -20.36 9.91
CA VAL A 45 4.59 -19.84 8.67
C VAL A 45 3.12 -19.45 8.87
N ALA A 46 2.35 -20.26 9.61
CA ALA A 46 0.97 -19.94 9.97
C ALA A 46 0.90 -18.69 10.84
N ALA A 47 1.76 -18.57 11.84
CA ALA A 47 1.89 -17.40 12.69
C ALA A 47 2.22 -16.14 11.89
N LEU A 48 3.17 -16.22 10.94
CA LEU A 48 3.55 -15.12 10.07
C LEU A 48 2.39 -14.68 9.15
N GLY A 49 1.60 -15.64 8.66
CA GLY A 49 0.41 -15.38 7.85
C GLY A 49 -0.65 -14.58 8.61
N ALA A 50 -1.03 -15.03 9.82
CA ALA A 50 -1.98 -14.35 10.69
C ALA A 50 -1.47 -12.96 11.09
N ALA A 51 -0.21 -12.86 11.50
CA ALA A 51 0.44 -11.60 11.87
C ALA A 51 0.48 -10.61 10.70
N SER A 52 0.74 -11.08 9.47
CA SER A 52 0.77 -10.22 8.28
C SER A 52 -0.58 -9.58 7.98
N SER A 53 -1.68 -10.26 8.26
CA SER A 53 -3.03 -9.72 8.09
C SER A 53 -3.31 -8.56 9.04
N VAL A 54 -2.94 -8.70 10.31
CA VAL A 54 -3.05 -7.63 11.32
C VAL A 54 -2.11 -6.47 10.97
N PHE A 55 -0.86 -6.77 10.61
CA PHE A 55 0.12 -5.78 10.21
C PHE A 55 -0.35 -4.94 9.02
N LEU A 56 -0.97 -5.56 8.01
CA LEU A 56 -1.44 -4.87 6.81
C LEU A 56 -2.44 -3.75 7.14
N VAL A 57 -3.40 -4.01 8.01
CA VAL A 57 -4.39 -2.99 8.42
C VAL A 57 -3.70 -1.82 9.11
N VAL A 58 -2.83 -2.09 10.06
CA VAL A 58 -2.06 -1.06 10.79
C VAL A 58 -1.17 -0.27 9.82
N PHE A 59 -0.47 -0.97 8.91
CA PHE A 59 0.36 -0.36 7.87
C PHE A 59 -0.43 0.60 6.97
N LEU A 60 -1.61 0.20 6.50
CA LEU A 60 -2.45 1.03 5.63
C LEU A 60 -2.93 2.30 6.35
N VAL A 61 -3.32 2.19 7.61
CA VAL A 61 -3.76 3.34 8.42
C VAL A 61 -2.61 4.35 8.60
N PHE A 62 -1.44 3.89 9.03
CA PHE A 62 -0.32 4.80 9.31
C PHE A 62 0.39 5.30 8.05
N SER A 63 0.36 4.53 6.94
CA SER A 63 0.87 4.98 5.64
C SER A 63 0.11 6.19 5.09
N ALA A 64 -1.09 6.45 5.57
CA ALA A 64 -1.92 7.57 5.16
C ALA A 64 -1.23 8.94 5.33
N ILE A 65 -0.32 9.09 6.31
CA ILE A 65 0.42 10.33 6.54
C ILE A 65 1.28 10.72 5.33
N THR A 66 1.77 9.74 4.57
CA THR A 66 2.48 9.95 3.30
C THR A 66 1.66 10.82 2.34
N THR A 67 0.34 10.58 2.27
CA THR A 67 -0.57 11.30 1.38
C THR A 67 -0.70 12.77 1.77
N GLY A 68 -0.95 13.05 3.06
CA GLY A 68 -1.08 14.43 3.54
C GLY A 68 0.18 15.25 3.31
N VAL A 69 1.34 14.67 3.59
CA VAL A 69 2.64 15.29 3.35
C VAL A 69 2.90 15.49 1.86
N GLN A 70 2.68 14.47 1.03
CA GLN A 70 2.91 14.53 -0.42
C GLN A 70 2.09 15.65 -1.07
N VAL A 71 0.80 15.77 -0.74
CA VAL A 71 -0.10 16.78 -1.31
C VAL A 71 0.36 18.20 -0.97
N LEU A 72 0.65 18.47 0.30
CA LEU A 72 1.12 19.78 0.73
C LEU A 72 2.48 20.13 0.14
N VAL A 73 3.44 19.21 0.21
CA VAL A 73 4.79 19.41 -0.33
C VAL A 73 4.74 19.63 -1.85
N ALA A 74 3.98 18.83 -2.59
CA ALA A 74 3.84 19.00 -4.04
C ALA A 74 3.25 20.38 -4.38
N ARG A 75 2.26 20.86 -3.63
CA ARG A 75 1.67 22.17 -3.82
C ARG A 75 2.70 23.30 -3.58
N ARG A 76 3.44 23.26 -2.46
CA ARG A 76 4.49 24.25 -2.13
C ARG A 76 5.62 24.25 -3.15
N MET A 77 6.04 23.09 -3.61
CA MET A 77 7.03 22.97 -4.68
C MET A 77 6.52 23.56 -6.01
N GLY A 78 5.24 23.41 -6.30
CA GLY A 78 4.61 24.03 -7.47
C GLY A 78 4.57 25.56 -7.37
N GLU A 79 4.31 26.10 -6.21
CA GLU A 79 4.32 27.53 -5.89
C GLU A 79 5.73 28.16 -5.94
N GLY A 80 6.78 27.36 -6.08
CA GLY A 80 8.17 27.84 -6.08
C GLY A 80 8.74 28.10 -4.69
N HIS A 81 8.12 27.57 -3.63
CA HIS A 81 8.50 27.78 -2.23
C HIS A 81 9.10 26.51 -1.59
N PRO A 82 10.36 26.12 -1.89
CA PRO A 82 10.98 24.93 -1.35
C PRO A 82 11.14 24.96 0.17
N GLU A 83 11.38 26.13 0.78
CA GLU A 83 11.45 26.24 2.25
C GLU A 83 10.09 25.95 2.91
N ALA A 84 8.98 26.36 2.30
CA ALA A 84 7.65 26.01 2.78
C ALA A 84 7.37 24.50 2.68
N ALA A 85 7.92 23.83 1.67
CA ALA A 85 7.88 22.37 1.58
C ALA A 85 8.69 21.71 2.72
N GLY A 86 9.84 22.27 3.07
CA GLY A 86 10.63 21.82 4.22
C GLY A 86 9.94 22.05 5.56
N ALA A 87 9.21 23.16 5.72
CA ALA A 87 8.37 23.41 6.89
C ALA A 87 7.28 22.34 7.03
N VAL A 88 6.66 21.90 5.92
CA VAL A 88 5.72 20.75 5.95
C VAL A 88 6.38 19.48 6.50
N LEU A 89 7.59 19.13 6.03
CA LEU A 89 8.31 17.96 6.53
C LEU A 89 8.59 18.07 8.03
N THR A 90 9.12 19.23 8.49
CA THR A 90 9.46 19.44 9.90
C THR A 90 8.23 19.29 10.80
N ASN A 91 7.10 19.91 10.43
CA ASN A 91 5.84 19.80 11.18
C ASN A 91 5.25 18.39 11.13
N ALA A 92 5.35 17.70 9.99
CA ALA A 92 4.85 16.34 9.83
C ALA A 92 5.69 15.33 10.63
N LEU A 93 7.01 15.55 10.78
CA LEU A 93 7.86 14.71 11.64
C LEU A 93 7.50 14.89 13.11
N VAL A 94 7.26 16.11 13.57
CA VAL A 94 6.79 16.38 14.94
C VAL A 94 5.42 15.73 15.19
N LEU A 95 4.48 15.89 14.25
CA LEU A 95 3.17 15.24 14.31
C LEU A 95 3.32 13.70 14.32
N GLY A 96 4.14 13.16 13.42
CA GLY A 96 4.41 11.72 13.34
C GLY A 96 4.99 11.17 14.64
N LEU A 97 5.95 11.88 15.25
CA LEU A 97 6.51 11.50 16.53
C LEU A 97 5.45 11.55 17.64
N ALA A 98 4.65 12.62 17.70
CA ALA A 98 3.58 12.76 18.69
C ALA A 98 2.51 11.65 18.56
N VAL A 99 2.17 11.27 17.33
CA VAL A 99 1.21 10.18 17.05
C VAL A 99 1.82 8.80 17.32
N SER A 100 3.13 8.64 17.08
CA SER A 100 3.79 7.34 17.28
C SER A 100 3.79 6.88 18.73
N ILE A 101 3.81 7.78 19.71
CA ILE A 101 3.83 7.43 21.13
C ILE A 101 2.55 6.66 21.54
N PRO A 102 1.34 7.23 21.43
CA PRO A 102 0.12 6.51 21.75
C PRO A 102 -0.11 5.32 20.80
N ALA A 103 0.26 5.44 19.53
CA ALA A 103 0.14 4.36 18.57
C ALA A 103 1.00 3.15 18.92
N THR A 104 2.19 3.34 19.44
CA THR A 104 3.06 2.25 19.93
C THR A 104 2.43 1.53 21.13
N VAL A 105 1.85 2.27 22.07
CA VAL A 105 1.13 1.65 23.20
C VAL A 105 -0.03 0.77 22.70
N VAL A 106 -0.83 1.30 21.77
CA VAL A 106 -1.93 0.53 21.16
C VAL A 106 -1.39 -0.66 20.36
N ALA A 107 -0.25 -0.51 19.69
CA ALA A 107 0.37 -1.57 18.90
C ALA A 107 0.84 -2.77 19.72
N PHE A 108 1.16 -2.61 21.00
CA PHE A 108 1.42 -3.71 21.92
C PHE A 108 0.14 -4.41 22.41
N LEU A 109 -1.02 -3.75 22.34
CA LEU A 109 -2.30 -4.32 22.76
C LEU A 109 -3.00 -5.05 21.60
N ILE A 110 -2.87 -4.55 20.37
CA ILE A 110 -3.56 -5.10 19.19
C ILE A 110 -3.25 -6.60 18.97
N PRO A 111 -2.00 -7.09 19.02
CA PRO A 111 -1.70 -8.48 18.74
C PRO A 111 -2.45 -9.46 19.64
N SER A 112 -2.41 -9.24 20.95
CA SER A 112 -3.08 -10.10 21.92
C SER A 112 -4.60 -10.12 21.79
N LEU A 113 -5.19 -9.01 21.29
CA LEU A 113 -6.63 -8.92 21.07
C LEU A 113 -7.05 -9.49 19.69
N ALA A 114 -6.24 -9.30 18.66
CA ALA A 114 -6.62 -9.65 17.29
C ALA A 114 -6.24 -11.07 16.90
N ILE A 115 -5.05 -11.55 17.27
CA ILE A 115 -4.53 -12.86 16.83
C ILE A 115 -5.45 -14.03 17.19
N PRO A 116 -6.10 -14.09 18.38
CA PRO A 116 -7.01 -15.17 18.73
C PRO A 116 -8.21 -15.35 17.79
N TYR A 117 -8.57 -14.32 17.01
CA TYR A 117 -9.62 -14.42 15.98
C TYR A 117 -9.13 -15.07 14.67
N PHE A 118 -7.84 -15.22 14.47
CA PHE A 118 -7.25 -15.79 13.25
C PHE A 118 -6.69 -17.20 13.45
N VAL A 119 -6.32 -17.55 14.68
CA VAL A 119 -5.64 -18.81 15.00
C VAL A 119 -6.11 -19.32 16.35
N ASP A 120 -6.47 -20.60 16.42
CA ASP A 120 -6.92 -21.24 17.68
C ASP A 120 -5.76 -21.83 18.49
N ASP A 121 -4.67 -22.25 17.82
CA ASP A 121 -3.52 -22.90 18.47
C ASP A 121 -2.69 -21.89 19.28
N ALA A 122 -2.50 -22.18 20.58
CA ALA A 122 -1.79 -21.32 21.51
C ALA A 122 -0.32 -21.08 21.15
N THR A 123 0.36 -22.08 20.56
CA THR A 123 1.75 -21.97 20.14
C THR A 123 1.88 -20.96 18.98
N THR A 124 1.05 -21.14 17.96
CA THR A 124 0.99 -20.25 16.79
C THR A 124 0.57 -18.83 17.19
N GLN A 125 -0.38 -18.69 18.13
CA GLN A 125 -0.75 -17.38 18.71
C GLN A 125 0.46 -16.69 19.36
N SER A 126 1.19 -17.39 20.22
CA SER A 126 2.38 -16.85 20.92
C SER A 126 3.47 -16.39 19.94
N LEU A 127 3.69 -17.16 18.86
CA LEU A 127 4.64 -16.82 17.80
C LEU A 127 4.21 -15.58 17.03
N ALA A 128 2.92 -15.49 16.65
CA ALA A 128 2.37 -14.36 15.92
C ALA A 128 2.39 -13.06 16.75
N ILE A 129 2.03 -13.14 18.03
CA ILE A 129 2.08 -12.01 18.97
C ILE A 129 3.53 -11.56 19.12
N GLY A 130 4.47 -12.48 19.39
CA GLY A 130 5.88 -12.12 19.55
C GLY A 130 6.51 -11.50 18.29
N PHE A 131 6.07 -11.87 17.08
CA PHE A 131 6.46 -11.21 15.84
C PHE A 131 5.94 -9.79 15.77
N LEU A 132 4.65 -9.59 16.07
CA LEU A 132 4.00 -8.27 16.01
C LEU A 132 4.49 -7.32 17.09
N ASP A 133 4.82 -7.80 18.28
CA ASP A 133 5.42 -7.00 19.36
C ASP A 133 6.74 -6.38 18.90
N GLY A 134 7.57 -7.14 18.19
CA GLY A 134 8.78 -6.62 17.56
C GLY A 134 8.43 -5.65 16.43
N ARG A 135 7.65 -6.09 15.45
CA ARG A 135 7.41 -5.36 14.21
C ARG A 135 6.55 -4.11 14.38
N LEU A 136 5.50 -4.17 15.19
CA LEU A 136 4.61 -3.03 15.49
C LEU A 136 5.03 -2.30 16.76
N GLY A 137 5.24 -3.01 17.87
CA GLY A 137 5.58 -2.39 19.14
C GLY A 137 6.85 -1.55 19.06
N LEU A 138 7.95 -2.11 18.55
CA LEU A 138 9.23 -1.40 18.41
C LEU A 138 9.41 -0.71 17.06
N GLY A 139 8.74 -1.20 16.01
CA GLY A 139 8.95 -0.76 14.62
C GLY A 139 7.99 0.30 14.14
N LEU A 140 6.87 0.57 14.83
CA LEU A 140 5.83 1.48 14.33
C LEU A 140 6.31 2.94 14.27
N ALA A 141 7.02 3.40 15.29
CA ALA A 141 7.53 4.77 15.34
C ALA A 141 8.48 5.10 14.15
N PRO A 142 9.56 4.32 13.91
CA PRO A 142 10.43 4.60 12.77
C PRO A 142 9.70 4.43 11.44
N LEU A 143 8.78 3.46 11.31
CA LEU A 143 7.99 3.25 10.10
C LEU A 143 7.11 4.47 9.78
N LEU A 144 6.44 5.04 10.79
CA LEU A 144 5.62 6.24 10.62
C LEU A 144 6.46 7.44 10.14
N LEU A 145 7.65 7.64 10.75
CA LEU A 145 8.55 8.72 10.36
C LEU A 145 9.12 8.51 8.95
N LEU A 146 9.41 7.27 8.56
CA LEU A 146 9.79 6.94 7.19
C LEU A 146 8.66 7.25 6.20
N PHE A 147 7.39 7.01 6.55
CA PHE A 147 6.24 7.40 5.72
C PHE A 147 6.12 8.92 5.55
N VAL A 148 6.39 9.69 6.60
CA VAL A 148 6.45 11.14 6.52
C VAL A 148 7.51 11.60 5.52
N ILE A 149 8.75 11.08 5.65
CA ILE A 149 9.85 11.42 4.74
C ILE A 149 9.55 10.95 3.31
N LYS A 150 8.96 9.77 3.14
CA LYS A 150 8.51 9.25 1.84
C LYS A 150 7.55 10.22 1.14
N GLY A 151 6.56 10.76 1.87
CA GLY A 151 5.64 11.78 1.34
C GLY A 151 6.37 13.04 0.86
N PHE A 152 7.37 13.50 1.60
CA PHE A 152 8.21 14.62 1.22
C PHE A 152 9.04 14.32 -0.04
N LEU A 153 9.70 13.16 -0.10
CA LEU A 153 10.50 12.75 -1.25
C LEU A 153 9.65 12.62 -2.52
N TRP A 154 8.44 12.10 -2.40
CA TRP A 154 7.51 12.02 -3.53
C TRP A 154 7.05 13.41 -3.98
N GLY A 155 6.64 14.27 -3.04
CA GLY A 155 6.19 15.63 -3.33
C GLY A 155 7.27 16.52 -3.99
N THR A 156 8.53 16.31 -3.63
CA THR A 156 9.72 17.01 -4.19
C THR A 156 10.30 16.32 -5.43
N LYS A 157 9.73 15.20 -5.90
CA LYS A 157 10.23 14.37 -7.03
C LYS A 157 11.57 13.66 -6.78
N HIS A 158 12.01 13.54 -5.55
CA HIS A 158 13.23 12.80 -5.21
C HIS A 158 12.99 11.29 -5.03
N VAL A 159 12.22 10.71 -5.95
CA VAL A 159 11.82 9.28 -5.94
C VAL A 159 12.97 8.30 -6.00
N ARG A 160 14.15 8.72 -6.52
CA ARG A 160 15.35 7.87 -6.49
C ARG A 160 15.90 7.68 -5.07
N LEU A 161 15.83 8.73 -4.24
CA LEU A 161 16.22 8.60 -2.84
C LEU A 161 15.23 7.73 -2.06
N ASP A 162 13.92 7.81 -2.38
CA ASP A 162 12.93 6.88 -1.83
C ASP A 162 13.24 5.42 -2.22
N LEU A 163 13.58 5.16 -3.48
CA LEU A 163 14.03 3.83 -3.91
C LEU A 163 15.27 3.36 -3.14
N MET A 164 16.29 4.22 -2.99
CA MET A 164 17.49 3.90 -2.20
C MET A 164 17.12 3.61 -0.73
N THR A 165 16.21 4.39 -0.15
CA THR A 165 15.70 4.16 1.21
C THR A 165 15.06 2.79 1.33
N GLY A 166 14.24 2.40 0.36
CA GLY A 166 13.64 1.06 0.30
C GLY A 166 14.67 -0.05 0.17
N LEU A 167 15.69 0.13 -0.68
CA LEU A 167 16.76 -0.86 -0.84
C LEU A 167 17.62 -1.01 0.43
N VAL A 168 17.93 0.09 1.11
CA VAL A 168 18.66 0.06 2.40
C VAL A 168 17.81 -0.65 3.46
N LEU A 169 16.53 -0.29 3.60
CA LEU A 169 15.60 -0.92 4.53
C LEU A 169 15.52 -2.44 4.31
N ASN A 170 15.31 -2.83 3.06
CA ASN A 170 15.15 -4.23 2.67
C ASN A 170 16.47 -5.02 2.85
N GLY A 171 17.61 -4.43 2.47
CA GLY A 171 18.92 -5.06 2.66
C GLY A 171 19.28 -5.26 4.13
N LEU A 172 19.03 -4.25 4.97
CA LEU A 172 19.20 -4.36 6.42
C LEU A 172 18.24 -5.40 7.02
N ASN A 173 16.96 -5.40 6.59
CA ASN A 173 15.99 -6.37 7.07
C ASN A 173 16.43 -7.80 6.74
N LEU A 174 16.87 -8.07 5.51
CA LEU A 174 17.35 -9.39 5.10
C LEU A 174 18.55 -9.86 5.93
N LEU A 175 19.54 -8.96 6.14
CA LEU A 175 20.72 -9.25 6.93
C LEU A 175 20.35 -9.55 8.40
N LEU A 176 19.54 -8.68 9.00
CA LEU A 176 19.10 -8.83 10.39
C LEU A 176 18.18 -10.05 10.58
N ASN A 177 17.34 -10.38 9.61
CA ASN A 177 16.58 -11.62 9.60
C ASN A 177 17.49 -12.85 9.64
N TRP A 178 18.50 -12.89 8.77
CA TRP A 178 19.45 -13.99 8.77
C TRP A 178 20.19 -14.12 10.11
N MET A 179 20.55 -12.99 10.74
CA MET A 179 21.20 -12.99 12.05
C MET A 179 20.26 -13.46 13.17
N LEU A 180 19.07 -12.86 13.28
CA LEU A 180 18.16 -13.03 14.42
C LEU A 180 17.23 -14.24 14.31
N ILE A 181 16.88 -14.66 13.11
CA ILE A 181 16.07 -15.89 12.91
C ILE A 181 16.94 -17.12 13.22
N PHE A 182 18.16 -17.18 12.65
CA PHE A 182 19.01 -18.37 12.70
C PHE A 182 20.15 -18.30 13.73
N GLY A 183 20.29 -17.23 14.47
CA GLY A 183 21.36 -17.08 15.49
C GLY A 183 22.76 -17.01 14.89
N LYS A 184 22.94 -16.27 13.78
CA LYS A 184 24.23 -16.11 13.13
C LYS A 184 25.01 -14.92 13.65
N LEU A 185 26.33 -14.92 13.44
CA LEU A 185 27.26 -13.86 13.89
C LEU A 185 27.18 -13.56 15.40
N GLY A 186 26.92 -14.56 16.23
CA GLY A 186 26.82 -14.41 17.68
C GLY A 186 25.50 -13.86 18.20
N ALA A 187 24.52 -13.63 17.32
CA ALA A 187 23.18 -13.23 17.71
C ALA A 187 22.37 -14.43 18.26
N PRO A 188 21.39 -14.21 19.16
CA PRO A 188 20.53 -15.28 19.61
C PRO A 188 19.58 -15.76 18.49
N ALA A 189 19.32 -17.07 18.42
CA ALA A 189 18.34 -17.65 17.49
C ALA A 189 16.92 -17.42 18.04
N LEU A 190 16.24 -16.37 17.59
CA LEU A 190 14.92 -15.97 18.08
C LEU A 190 13.76 -16.46 17.20
N GLY A 191 14.04 -17.14 16.07
CA GLY A 191 13.02 -17.64 15.15
C GLY A 191 12.11 -16.51 14.64
N VAL A 192 10.79 -16.74 14.67
CA VAL A 192 9.78 -15.78 14.20
C VAL A 192 9.83 -14.44 14.94
N ARG A 193 10.09 -14.45 16.25
CA ARG A 193 10.27 -13.21 17.05
C ARG A 193 11.44 -12.39 16.52
N GLY A 194 12.52 -13.09 16.10
CA GLY A 194 13.69 -12.48 15.47
C GLY A 194 13.35 -11.72 14.19
N ALA A 195 12.43 -12.24 13.37
CA ALA A 195 11.97 -11.56 12.15
C ALA A 195 11.22 -10.23 12.46
N GLY A 196 10.41 -10.21 13.51
CA GLY A 196 9.75 -8.98 13.97
C GLY A 196 10.75 -7.92 14.43
N LEU A 197 11.72 -8.32 15.27
CA LEU A 197 12.79 -7.45 15.75
C LEU A 197 13.71 -6.96 14.64
N ALA A 198 14.07 -7.82 13.69
CA ALA A 198 14.88 -7.46 12.52
C ALA A 198 14.21 -6.36 11.70
N SER A 199 12.90 -6.46 11.49
CA SER A 199 12.13 -5.45 10.78
C SER A 199 12.12 -4.10 11.51
N ALA A 200 11.99 -4.10 12.83
CA ALA A 200 12.05 -2.87 13.64
C ALA A 200 13.45 -2.24 13.61
N LEU A 201 14.49 -3.02 13.83
CA LEU A 201 15.88 -2.55 13.79
C LEU A 201 16.26 -2.00 12.42
N ALA A 202 15.87 -2.69 11.33
CA ALA A 202 16.07 -2.21 9.97
C ALA A 202 15.41 -0.85 9.74
N ALA A 203 14.17 -0.66 10.24
CA ALA A 203 13.46 0.61 10.13
C ALA A 203 14.15 1.74 10.91
N TRP A 204 14.64 1.48 12.15
CA TRP A 204 15.39 2.44 12.94
C TRP A 204 16.71 2.83 12.28
N LEU A 205 17.49 1.86 11.84
CA LEU A 205 18.78 2.12 11.18
C LEU A 205 18.60 2.91 9.88
N THR A 206 17.57 2.56 9.09
CA THR A 206 17.22 3.28 7.87
C THR A 206 16.78 4.71 8.16
N LEU A 207 15.96 4.92 9.20
CA LEU A 207 15.52 6.25 9.62
C LEU A 207 16.70 7.13 10.03
N VAL A 208 17.62 6.60 10.87
CA VAL A 208 18.82 7.31 11.32
C VAL A 208 19.70 7.68 10.12
N TRP A 209 19.94 6.74 9.21
CA TRP A 209 20.70 6.97 7.99
C TRP A 209 20.05 8.08 7.12
N LEU A 210 18.74 8.01 6.90
CA LEU A 210 18.03 8.97 6.07
C LEU A 210 17.98 10.37 6.70
N LEU A 211 17.75 10.46 8.02
CA LEU A 211 17.82 11.72 8.74
C LEU A 211 19.22 12.35 8.68
N ALA A 212 20.27 11.52 8.83
CA ALA A 212 21.65 12.00 8.70
C ALA A 212 21.95 12.59 7.31
N LEU A 213 21.41 11.98 6.24
CA LEU A 213 21.49 12.52 4.87
C LEU A 213 20.76 13.85 4.74
N LEU A 214 19.55 13.97 5.29
CA LEU A 214 18.75 15.19 5.23
C LEU A 214 19.36 16.33 6.02
N ILE A 215 20.05 16.05 7.14
CA ILE A 215 20.68 17.06 8.00
C ILE A 215 22.01 17.51 7.42
N ARG A 216 22.84 16.60 6.90
CA ARG A 216 24.23 16.87 6.47
C ARG A 216 24.35 17.40 5.04
N GLY A 217 23.37 17.17 4.16
CA GLY A 217 23.44 17.53 2.76
C GLY A 217 22.91 18.92 2.44
N ARG A 218 22.83 19.24 1.13
CA ARG A 218 22.20 20.45 0.60
C ARG A 218 20.70 20.54 0.94
N TRP A 219 20.10 19.47 1.46
CA TRP A 219 18.70 19.40 1.84
C TRP A 219 18.32 20.46 2.88
N LYS A 220 19.14 20.59 3.94
CA LYS A 220 18.89 21.56 5.01
C LYS A 220 18.88 22.99 4.49
N SER A 221 19.80 23.36 3.61
CA SER A 221 19.88 24.71 3.04
C SER A 221 18.78 24.94 1.99
N THR A 222 18.54 23.99 1.08
CA THR A 222 17.55 24.13 0.01
C THR A 222 16.12 24.20 0.52
N TYR A 223 15.78 23.37 1.51
CA TYR A 223 14.40 23.23 2.03
C TYR A 223 14.21 23.89 3.41
N GLY A 224 15.24 24.46 4.01
CA GLY A 224 15.12 25.08 5.33
C GLY A 224 14.70 24.08 6.42
N LEU A 225 15.17 22.82 6.36
CA LEU A 225 14.71 21.75 7.25
C LEU A 225 15.05 21.99 8.71
N PHE A 226 14.18 21.51 9.61
CA PHE A 226 14.38 21.48 11.08
C PHE A 226 14.52 22.87 11.73
N ARG A 227 13.90 23.89 11.18
CA ARG A 227 13.87 25.22 11.79
C ARG A 227 12.71 25.30 12.79
N ALA A 228 13.02 25.54 14.08
CA ALA A 228 12.00 25.61 15.13
C ALA A 228 10.98 26.76 14.90
N LYS A 229 11.40 27.85 14.27
CA LYS A 229 10.51 28.97 13.91
C LYS A 229 9.38 28.61 12.94
N ASP A 230 9.53 27.52 12.18
CA ASP A 230 8.55 27.09 11.18
C ASP A 230 7.52 26.11 11.78
N LEU A 231 7.61 25.81 13.08
CA LEU A 231 6.64 24.98 13.78
C LEU A 231 5.31 25.71 13.92
N ALA A 232 4.25 25.13 13.35
CA ALA A 232 2.92 25.71 13.34
C ALA A 232 1.86 24.61 13.52
N ARG A 233 1.05 24.72 14.58
CA ARG A 233 -0.08 23.81 14.83
C ARG A 233 -1.05 23.76 13.65
N SER A 234 -1.26 24.88 12.97
CA SER A 234 -2.12 24.95 11.78
C SER A 234 -1.61 24.07 10.63
N LEU A 235 -0.28 23.97 10.46
CA LEU A 235 0.30 23.14 9.42
C LEU A 235 0.21 21.65 9.78
N MET A 236 0.44 21.29 11.05
CA MET A 236 0.21 19.94 11.56
C MET A 236 -1.25 19.51 11.38
N ALA A 237 -2.21 20.39 11.69
CA ALA A 237 -3.63 20.15 11.49
C ALA A 237 -3.99 19.94 10.01
N ARG A 238 -3.36 20.67 9.07
CA ARG A 238 -3.55 20.47 7.63
C ARG A 238 -3.02 19.12 7.18
N VAL A 239 -1.81 18.71 7.63
CA VAL A 239 -1.28 17.38 7.36
C VAL A 239 -2.25 16.31 7.86
N ALA A 240 -2.73 16.41 9.10
CA ALA A 240 -3.70 15.49 9.68
C ALA A 240 -5.00 15.48 8.88
N ALA A 241 -5.55 16.64 8.52
CA ALA A 241 -6.80 16.78 7.78
C ALA A 241 -6.76 16.16 6.38
N LEU A 242 -5.58 16.12 5.75
CA LEU A 242 -5.38 15.45 4.46
C LEU A 242 -5.05 13.95 4.61
N SER A 243 -4.57 13.54 5.78
CA SER A 243 -4.18 12.15 6.03
C SER A 243 -5.32 11.29 6.55
N TRP A 244 -6.17 11.80 7.46
CA TRP A 244 -7.19 10.99 8.12
C TRP A 244 -8.21 10.33 7.17
N PRO A 245 -8.65 10.98 6.03
CA PRO A 245 -9.56 10.29 5.13
C PRO A 245 -8.89 9.08 4.48
N ARG A 246 -7.59 9.17 4.20
CA ARG A 246 -6.80 8.04 3.68
C ARG A 246 -6.59 6.95 4.73
N ALA A 247 -6.45 7.30 6.01
CA ALA A 247 -6.40 6.31 7.09
C ALA A 247 -7.73 5.55 7.20
N LEU A 248 -8.86 6.24 7.06
CA LEU A 248 -10.18 5.61 7.03
C LEU A 248 -10.35 4.65 5.84
N GLN A 249 -9.80 5.00 4.67
CA GLN A 249 -9.72 4.07 3.53
C GLN A 249 -8.92 2.82 3.88
N GLY A 250 -7.79 2.97 4.60
CA GLY A 250 -6.99 1.84 5.08
C GLY A 250 -7.81 0.88 5.96
N LEU A 251 -8.64 1.42 6.86
CA LEU A 251 -9.57 0.61 7.65
C LEU A 251 -10.67 -0.02 6.77
N ALA A 252 -11.22 0.76 5.84
CA ALA A 252 -12.27 0.27 4.94
C ALA A 252 -11.78 -0.87 4.03
N PHE A 253 -10.47 -0.98 3.78
CA PHE A 253 -9.87 -2.08 3.03
C PHE A 253 -10.10 -3.46 3.68
N SER A 254 -10.51 -3.51 4.96
CA SER A 254 -10.96 -4.75 5.61
C SER A 254 -12.17 -5.41 4.93
N HIS A 255 -12.89 -4.72 4.02
CA HIS A 255 -13.90 -5.37 3.17
C HIS A 255 -13.34 -6.55 2.38
N THR A 256 -12.04 -6.55 2.05
CA THR A 256 -11.39 -7.70 1.39
C THR A 256 -11.40 -8.95 2.27
N MET A 257 -11.26 -8.81 3.59
CA MET A 257 -11.37 -9.96 4.50
C MET A 257 -12.78 -10.55 4.48
N VAL A 258 -13.81 -9.68 4.46
CA VAL A 258 -15.22 -10.12 4.34
C VAL A 258 -15.46 -10.76 2.99
N PHE A 259 -14.88 -10.23 1.90
CA PHE A 259 -14.95 -10.81 0.56
C PHE A 259 -14.41 -12.26 0.55
N PHE A 260 -13.21 -12.48 1.08
CA PHE A 260 -12.64 -13.82 1.17
C PHE A 260 -13.40 -14.74 2.15
N ALA A 261 -13.94 -14.20 3.24
CA ALA A 261 -14.78 -14.97 4.16
C ALA A 261 -16.08 -15.45 3.47
N LEU A 262 -16.73 -14.60 2.67
CA LEU A 262 -17.89 -14.99 1.88
C LEU A 262 -17.58 -16.09 0.87
N ILE A 263 -16.43 -16.00 0.18
CA ILE A 263 -15.95 -17.05 -0.72
C ILE A 263 -15.73 -18.36 0.05
N GLY A 264 -14.96 -18.32 1.14
CA GLY A 264 -14.65 -19.50 1.93
C GLY A 264 -15.89 -20.20 2.48
N ALA A 265 -16.89 -19.43 2.93
CA ALA A 265 -18.14 -19.94 3.47
C ALA A 265 -19.01 -20.67 2.42
N HIS A 266 -18.95 -20.26 1.14
CA HIS A 266 -19.81 -20.79 0.09
C HIS A 266 -19.11 -21.78 -0.84
N THR A 267 -17.80 -21.61 -1.07
CA THR A 267 -17.02 -22.45 -2.00
C THR A 267 -15.96 -23.31 -1.32
N GLY A 268 -15.87 -23.24 0.01
CA GLY A 268 -14.95 -24.02 0.80
C GLY A 268 -13.47 -23.71 0.53
N LYS A 269 -12.60 -24.65 0.94
CA LYS A 269 -11.14 -24.49 0.86
C LYS A 269 -10.64 -24.39 -0.59
N VAL A 270 -11.27 -25.11 -1.52
CA VAL A 270 -10.87 -25.16 -2.94
C VAL A 270 -11.12 -23.79 -3.61
N GLY A 271 -12.30 -23.20 -3.44
CA GLY A 271 -12.59 -21.88 -3.98
C GLY A 271 -11.77 -20.77 -3.34
N LEU A 272 -11.45 -20.92 -2.05
CA LEU A 272 -10.56 -19.96 -1.36
C LEU A 272 -9.13 -20.03 -1.93
N ALA A 273 -8.59 -21.24 -2.18
CA ALA A 273 -7.28 -21.44 -2.80
C ALA A 273 -7.24 -20.84 -4.23
N ALA A 274 -8.26 -21.12 -5.04
CA ALA A 274 -8.43 -20.54 -6.37
C ALA A 274 -8.42 -19.00 -6.32
N SER A 275 -9.21 -18.40 -5.42
CA SER A 275 -9.29 -16.96 -5.26
C SER A 275 -7.98 -16.31 -4.81
N ASN A 276 -7.20 -16.96 -3.96
CA ASN A 276 -5.90 -16.46 -3.53
C ASN A 276 -4.91 -16.33 -4.69
N VAL A 277 -4.92 -17.28 -5.65
CA VAL A 277 -4.07 -17.19 -6.85
C VAL A 277 -4.51 -16.02 -7.73
N VAL A 278 -5.81 -15.89 -8.00
CA VAL A 278 -6.37 -14.79 -8.78
C VAL A 278 -6.00 -13.44 -8.14
N TRP A 279 -6.15 -13.31 -6.82
CA TRP A 279 -5.81 -12.10 -6.07
C TRP A 279 -4.33 -11.73 -6.18
N ARG A 280 -3.43 -12.70 -6.07
CA ARG A 280 -1.98 -12.46 -6.17
C ARG A 280 -1.58 -11.97 -7.56
N LEU A 281 -2.14 -12.57 -8.61
CA LEU A 281 -1.86 -12.16 -9.99
C LEU A 281 -2.42 -10.76 -10.28
N ALA A 282 -3.65 -10.46 -9.86
CA ALA A 282 -4.24 -9.14 -9.97
C ALA A 282 -3.46 -8.08 -9.19
N GLY A 283 -2.95 -8.42 -8.01
CA GLY A 283 -2.19 -7.53 -7.14
C GLY A 283 -0.93 -6.93 -7.78
N LEU A 284 -0.31 -7.62 -8.75
CA LEU A 284 0.88 -7.11 -9.45
C LEU A 284 0.55 -5.83 -10.23
N THR A 285 -0.56 -5.82 -10.97
CA THR A 285 -0.98 -4.64 -11.74
C THR A 285 -1.44 -3.50 -10.82
N VAL A 286 -2.09 -3.82 -9.69
CA VAL A 286 -2.49 -2.84 -8.67
C VAL A 286 -1.27 -2.09 -8.12
N VAL A 287 -0.19 -2.78 -7.75
CA VAL A 287 1.05 -2.16 -7.24
C VAL A 287 1.67 -1.22 -8.26
N ILE A 288 1.68 -1.60 -9.53
CA ILE A 288 2.18 -0.75 -10.63
C ILE A 288 1.31 0.50 -10.76
N ASN A 289 -0.01 0.36 -10.80
CA ASN A 289 -0.94 1.48 -10.95
C ASN A 289 -0.95 2.42 -9.72
N MET A 290 -0.80 1.90 -8.50
CA MET A 290 -0.60 2.72 -7.31
C MET A 290 0.67 3.58 -7.40
N SER A 291 1.74 3.05 -7.97
CA SER A 291 3.01 3.77 -8.16
C SER A 291 2.88 4.85 -9.24
N ILE A 292 2.23 4.55 -10.36
CA ILE A 292 1.90 5.53 -11.41
C ILE A 292 0.98 6.62 -10.84
N GLY A 293 0.00 6.24 -10.04
CA GLY A 293 -0.89 7.17 -9.36
C GLY A 293 -0.17 8.09 -8.38
N ALA A 294 0.85 7.60 -7.65
CA ALA A 294 1.67 8.44 -6.78
C ALA A 294 2.45 9.49 -7.57
N ALA A 295 3.00 9.12 -8.73
CA ALA A 295 3.62 10.08 -9.66
C ALA A 295 2.61 11.10 -10.18
N ALA A 296 1.40 10.67 -10.55
CA ALA A 296 0.31 11.55 -10.98
C ALA A 296 -0.08 12.55 -9.88
N ALA A 297 -0.23 12.10 -8.62
CA ALA A 297 -0.54 12.96 -7.48
C ALA A 297 0.49 14.09 -7.32
N THR A 298 1.77 13.78 -7.43
CA THR A 298 2.85 14.79 -7.36
C THR A 298 2.77 15.79 -8.51
N LEU A 299 2.62 15.32 -9.74
CA LEU A 299 2.57 16.19 -10.92
C LEU A 299 1.34 17.08 -10.93
N VAL A 300 0.18 16.54 -10.55
CA VAL A 300 -1.07 17.30 -10.40
C VAL A 300 -0.93 18.35 -9.30
N GLY A 301 -0.43 17.97 -8.12
CA GLY A 301 -0.21 18.89 -7.00
C GLY A 301 0.71 20.05 -7.37
N GLN A 302 1.84 19.75 -8.03
CA GLN A 302 2.79 20.79 -8.48
C GLN A 302 2.21 21.68 -9.60
N ALA A 303 1.47 21.11 -10.54
CA ALA A 303 0.84 21.90 -11.60
C ALA A 303 -0.21 22.88 -11.04
N LEU A 304 -1.00 22.41 -10.06
CA LEU A 304 -1.95 23.27 -9.37
C LEU A 304 -1.27 24.33 -8.50
N GLY A 305 -0.12 24.02 -7.89
CA GLY A 305 0.70 25.01 -7.19
C GLY A 305 1.16 26.16 -8.11
N ARG A 306 1.46 25.85 -9.38
CA ARG A 306 1.78 26.86 -10.41
C ARG A 306 0.58 27.58 -10.98
N GLY A 307 -0.65 27.26 -10.57
CA GLY A 307 -1.88 27.78 -11.16
C GLY A 307 -2.23 27.18 -12.53
N GLN A 308 -1.56 26.10 -12.94
CA GLN A 308 -1.67 25.49 -14.27
C GLN A 308 -2.61 24.26 -14.27
N ALA A 309 -3.92 24.50 -14.13
CA ALA A 309 -4.91 23.42 -14.05
C ALA A 309 -4.96 22.53 -15.31
N GLU A 310 -4.71 23.07 -16.50
CA GLU A 310 -4.67 22.28 -17.73
C GLU A 310 -3.44 21.35 -17.79
N ASP A 311 -2.33 21.75 -17.21
CA ASP A 311 -1.16 20.89 -17.06
C ASP A 311 -1.40 19.75 -16.06
N ALA A 312 -2.14 20.03 -14.98
CA ALA A 312 -2.62 19.01 -14.05
C ALA A 312 -3.48 17.96 -14.78
N LYS A 313 -4.41 18.43 -15.62
CA LYS A 313 -5.28 17.56 -16.44
C LYS A 313 -4.47 16.69 -17.40
N LYS A 314 -3.51 17.29 -18.12
CA LYS A 314 -2.63 16.55 -19.04
C LYS A 314 -1.79 15.49 -18.32
N SER A 315 -1.29 15.81 -17.12
CA SER A 315 -0.47 14.89 -16.31
C SER A 315 -1.29 13.70 -15.82
N ALA A 316 -2.51 13.91 -15.32
CA ALA A 316 -3.41 12.84 -14.91
C ALA A 316 -3.81 11.95 -16.10
N HIS A 317 -4.09 12.56 -17.26
CA HIS A 317 -4.43 11.81 -18.48
C HIS A 317 -3.27 10.95 -18.99
N ALA A 318 -2.05 11.50 -18.99
CA ALA A 318 -0.85 10.75 -19.34
C ALA A 318 -0.61 9.57 -18.38
N ALA A 319 -0.82 9.78 -17.07
CA ALA A 319 -0.73 8.71 -16.09
C ALA A 319 -1.81 7.63 -16.29
N GLY A 320 -3.06 8.04 -16.58
CA GLY A 320 -4.15 7.10 -16.89
C GLY A 320 -3.86 6.24 -18.12
N LEU A 321 -3.36 6.87 -19.20
CA LEU A 321 -2.97 6.15 -20.42
C LEU A 321 -1.79 5.18 -20.16
N LEU A 322 -0.79 5.61 -19.39
CA LEU A 322 0.34 4.76 -19.04
C LEU A 322 -0.12 3.57 -18.20
N GLY A 323 -0.94 3.81 -17.18
CA GLY A 323 -1.48 2.77 -16.31
C GLY A 323 -2.33 1.77 -17.09
N ALA A 324 -3.29 2.25 -17.89
CA ALA A 324 -4.11 1.39 -18.73
C ALA A 324 -3.30 0.58 -19.75
N GLY A 325 -2.29 1.21 -20.38
CA GLY A 325 -1.42 0.54 -21.37
C GLY A 325 -0.57 -0.57 -20.75
N ILE A 326 0.06 -0.33 -19.59
CA ILE A 326 0.84 -1.35 -18.87
C ILE A 326 -0.09 -2.46 -18.36
N THR A 327 -1.24 -2.08 -17.81
CA THR A 327 -2.23 -3.05 -17.33
C THR A 327 -2.71 -3.94 -18.48
N LEU A 328 -3.02 -3.37 -19.66
CA LEU A 328 -3.41 -4.14 -20.83
C LEU A 328 -2.30 -5.11 -21.26
N ALA A 329 -1.04 -4.65 -21.28
CA ALA A 329 0.09 -5.49 -21.65
C ALA A 329 0.32 -6.67 -20.68
N CYS A 330 0.00 -6.50 -19.39
CA CYS A 330 0.07 -7.58 -18.41
C CYS A 330 -1.19 -8.45 -18.38
N ALA A 331 -2.37 -7.83 -18.45
CA ALA A 331 -3.64 -8.51 -18.29
C ALA A 331 -4.05 -9.32 -19.53
N LEU A 332 -3.74 -8.84 -20.73
CA LEU A 332 -4.15 -9.52 -21.97
C LEU A 332 -3.55 -10.93 -22.12
N PRO A 333 -2.24 -11.16 -21.92
CA PRO A 333 -1.68 -12.51 -21.93
C PRO A 333 -2.28 -13.41 -20.85
N ALA A 334 -2.45 -12.89 -19.62
CA ALA A 334 -3.05 -13.62 -18.51
C ALA A 334 -4.55 -13.93 -18.73
N TRP A 335 -5.27 -13.08 -19.46
CA TRP A 335 -6.64 -13.31 -19.87
C TRP A 335 -6.75 -14.44 -20.91
N VAL A 336 -5.90 -14.37 -21.96
CA VAL A 336 -5.89 -15.38 -23.04
C VAL A 336 -5.45 -16.77 -22.54
N ALA A 337 -4.49 -16.79 -21.62
CA ALA A 337 -3.92 -18.03 -21.08
C ALA A 337 -4.38 -18.31 -19.64
N SER A 338 -5.58 -17.85 -19.24
CA SER A 338 -6.04 -17.94 -17.85
C SER A 338 -6.05 -19.37 -17.31
N ASP A 339 -6.59 -20.32 -18.06
CA ASP A 339 -6.65 -21.73 -17.67
C ASP A 339 -5.25 -22.35 -17.58
N ALA A 340 -4.38 -22.10 -18.55
CA ALA A 340 -3.01 -22.58 -18.54
C ALA A 340 -2.20 -21.97 -17.37
N THR A 341 -2.42 -20.68 -17.07
CA THR A 341 -1.75 -19.99 -15.96
C THR A 341 -2.17 -20.57 -14.62
N THR A 342 -3.46 -20.80 -14.41
CA THR A 342 -3.97 -21.36 -13.16
C THR A 342 -3.59 -22.83 -12.99
N ALA A 343 -3.61 -23.63 -14.07
CA ALA A 343 -3.14 -25.01 -14.06
C ALA A 343 -1.62 -25.16 -13.81
N PHE A 344 -0.83 -24.15 -14.23
CA PHE A 344 0.60 -24.13 -13.92
C PHE A 344 0.90 -23.80 -12.45
N ILE A 345 0.05 -23.02 -11.79
CA ILE A 345 0.28 -22.54 -10.41
C ILE A 345 -0.35 -23.47 -9.37
N LEU A 346 -1.47 -24.09 -9.70
CA LEU A 346 -2.26 -24.93 -8.79
C LEU A 346 -2.11 -26.41 -9.19
N ASP A 347 -1.62 -27.22 -8.27
CA ASP A 347 -1.52 -28.68 -8.44
C ASP A 347 -2.92 -29.36 -8.41
N ASP A 348 -3.90 -28.75 -7.69
CA ASP A 348 -5.27 -29.24 -7.63
C ASP A 348 -6.05 -28.81 -8.89
N ALA A 349 -6.39 -29.80 -9.72
CA ALA A 349 -7.11 -29.59 -10.98
C ALA A 349 -8.49 -28.93 -10.77
N THR A 350 -9.17 -29.21 -9.66
CA THR A 350 -10.47 -28.61 -9.32
C THR A 350 -10.32 -27.13 -8.99
N ALA A 351 -9.32 -26.80 -8.17
CA ALA A 351 -9.01 -25.41 -7.86
C ALA A 351 -8.57 -24.62 -9.11
N ALA A 352 -7.76 -25.24 -9.99
CA ALA A 352 -7.33 -24.63 -11.24
C ALA A 352 -8.50 -24.35 -12.18
N ALA A 353 -9.42 -25.30 -12.35
CA ALA A 353 -10.62 -25.16 -13.17
C ALA A 353 -11.56 -24.03 -12.67
N LEU A 354 -11.67 -23.83 -11.35
CA LEU A 354 -12.42 -22.72 -10.77
C LEU A 354 -11.69 -21.38 -10.91
N ALA A 355 -10.36 -21.38 -10.82
CA ALA A 355 -9.54 -20.17 -10.88
C ALA A 355 -9.45 -19.57 -12.29
N GLY A 356 -9.42 -20.39 -13.36
CA GLY A 356 -9.27 -19.95 -14.74
C GLY A 356 -10.31 -18.90 -15.17
N PRO A 357 -11.62 -19.22 -15.13
CA PRO A 357 -12.68 -18.27 -15.45
C PRO A 357 -12.66 -17.01 -14.56
N CYS A 358 -12.34 -17.16 -13.27
CA CYS A 358 -12.22 -16.03 -12.34
C CYS A 358 -11.02 -15.14 -12.70
N LEU A 359 -9.90 -15.71 -13.10
CA LEU A 359 -8.75 -14.97 -13.59
C LEU A 359 -9.10 -14.22 -14.88
N ALA A 360 -9.75 -14.87 -15.84
CA ALA A 360 -10.18 -14.24 -17.08
C ALA A 360 -11.11 -13.05 -16.79
N LEU A 361 -12.12 -13.22 -15.94
CA LEU A 361 -13.00 -12.12 -15.52
C LEU A 361 -12.20 -11.01 -14.88
N THR A 362 -11.30 -11.33 -13.93
CA THR A 362 -10.49 -10.35 -13.22
C THR A 362 -9.62 -9.55 -14.18
N MET A 363 -8.98 -10.19 -15.15
CA MET A 363 -8.14 -9.51 -16.14
C MET A 363 -8.96 -8.57 -17.04
N ALA A 364 -10.21 -8.89 -17.34
CA ALA A 364 -11.10 -8.05 -18.14
C ALA A 364 -11.41 -6.70 -17.46
N PHE A 365 -11.55 -6.65 -16.14
CA PHE A 365 -11.82 -5.40 -15.42
C PHE A 365 -10.58 -4.75 -14.77
N GLN A 366 -9.39 -5.24 -15.01
CA GLN A 366 -8.15 -4.62 -14.55
C GLN A 366 -7.93 -3.22 -15.15
N ILE A 367 -8.43 -2.93 -16.36
CA ILE A 367 -8.33 -1.58 -16.94
C ILE A 367 -9.22 -0.59 -16.18
N PRO A 368 -10.52 -0.86 -15.92
CA PRO A 368 -11.31 -0.08 -14.97
C PRO A 368 -10.61 0.16 -13.63
N ASP A 369 -10.05 -0.88 -13.02
CA ASP A 369 -9.34 -0.76 -11.75
C ASP A 369 -8.12 0.17 -11.85
N ALA A 370 -7.28 0.01 -12.87
CA ALA A 370 -6.13 0.86 -13.14
C ALA A 370 -6.50 2.33 -13.27
N LEU A 371 -7.55 2.64 -14.04
CA LEU A 371 -8.04 4.01 -14.22
C LEU A 371 -8.61 4.55 -12.90
N GLY A 372 -9.39 3.76 -12.17
CA GLY A 372 -9.90 4.10 -10.84
C GLY A 372 -8.77 4.49 -9.89
N ILE A 373 -7.73 3.66 -9.78
CA ILE A 373 -6.54 3.89 -8.94
C ILE A 373 -5.82 5.18 -9.37
N VAL A 374 -5.50 5.34 -10.65
CA VAL A 374 -4.71 6.49 -11.11
C VAL A 374 -5.48 7.81 -10.92
N TYR A 375 -6.77 7.86 -11.26
CA TYR A 375 -7.57 9.07 -11.10
C TYR A 375 -7.90 9.38 -9.63
N SER A 376 -8.05 8.36 -8.77
CA SER A 376 -8.18 8.57 -7.32
C SER A 376 -6.94 9.25 -6.74
N ARG A 377 -5.75 8.83 -7.19
CA ARG A 377 -4.48 9.45 -6.79
C ARG A 377 -4.31 10.86 -7.37
N ALA A 378 -4.73 11.10 -8.60
CA ALA A 378 -4.73 12.43 -9.20
C ALA A 378 -5.65 13.40 -8.43
N LEU A 379 -6.87 12.98 -8.06
CA LEU A 379 -7.80 13.73 -7.20
C LEU A 379 -7.19 13.97 -5.81
N THR A 380 -6.57 12.97 -5.24
CA THR A 380 -5.83 13.09 -3.97
C THR A 380 -4.73 14.15 -4.07
N GLY A 381 -3.92 14.14 -5.15
CA GLY A 381 -2.90 15.15 -5.42
C GLY A 381 -3.44 16.57 -5.60
N ALA A 382 -4.69 16.68 -6.06
CA ALA A 382 -5.40 17.94 -6.13
C ALA A 382 -5.96 18.39 -4.76
N GLY A 383 -5.96 17.54 -3.72
CA GLY A 383 -6.50 17.80 -2.40
C GLY A 383 -7.91 17.25 -2.15
N ASP A 384 -8.54 16.57 -3.11
CA ASP A 384 -9.91 16.05 -3.00
C ASP A 384 -9.97 14.69 -2.25
N VAL A 385 -9.21 14.60 -1.16
CA VAL A 385 -9.01 13.36 -0.40
C VAL A 385 -10.29 12.82 0.23
N ARG A 386 -11.21 13.73 0.64
CA ARG A 386 -12.47 13.33 1.29
C ARG A 386 -13.41 12.64 0.34
N TYR A 387 -13.57 13.18 -0.88
CA TYR A 387 -14.39 12.56 -1.91
C TYR A 387 -13.87 11.15 -2.27
N VAL A 388 -12.56 11.05 -2.48
CA VAL A 388 -11.91 9.78 -2.80
C VAL A 388 -12.16 8.75 -1.70
N ALA A 389 -11.98 9.14 -0.42
CA ALA A 389 -12.21 8.25 0.71
C ALA A 389 -13.68 7.79 0.81
N LEU A 390 -14.61 8.74 0.70
CA LEU A 390 -16.05 8.41 0.78
C LEU A 390 -16.47 7.44 -0.31
N MET A 391 -16.07 7.70 -1.55
CA MET A 391 -16.46 6.86 -2.68
C MET A 391 -15.84 5.46 -2.61
N GLU A 392 -14.60 5.34 -2.12
CA GLU A 392 -14.00 4.01 -1.92
C GLU A 392 -14.78 3.20 -0.89
N ILE A 393 -15.13 3.82 0.25
CA ILE A 393 -15.93 3.16 1.29
C ILE A 393 -17.30 2.74 0.73
N VAL A 394 -17.99 3.65 0.04
CA VAL A 394 -19.29 3.35 -0.56
C VAL A 394 -19.20 2.22 -1.58
N CYS A 395 -18.26 2.29 -2.52
CA CYS A 395 -18.10 1.24 -3.53
C CYS A 395 -17.71 -0.11 -2.91
N ALA A 396 -16.82 -0.11 -1.92
CA ALA A 396 -16.36 -1.34 -1.27
C ALA A 396 -17.46 -2.01 -0.43
N TRP A 397 -18.12 -1.24 0.45
CA TRP A 397 -19.06 -1.80 1.42
C TRP A 397 -20.49 -1.87 0.92
N MET A 398 -20.95 -0.90 0.08
CA MET A 398 -22.33 -0.82 -0.38
C MET A 398 -22.55 -1.46 -1.76
N LEU A 399 -21.50 -1.67 -2.55
CA LEU A 399 -21.61 -2.29 -3.86
C LEU A 399 -20.89 -3.64 -3.93
N CYS A 400 -19.57 -3.69 -3.58
CA CYS A 400 -18.79 -4.92 -3.68
C CYS A 400 -19.38 -6.05 -2.83
N LEU A 401 -19.52 -5.85 -1.51
CA LEU A 401 -19.95 -6.90 -0.61
C LEU A 401 -21.37 -7.40 -0.87
N PRO A 402 -22.39 -6.52 -1.06
CA PRO A 402 -23.73 -6.99 -1.43
C PRO A 402 -23.78 -7.72 -2.78
N ALA A 403 -23.04 -7.24 -3.79
CA ALA A 403 -22.97 -7.90 -5.08
C ALA A 403 -22.26 -9.26 -4.97
N THR A 404 -21.19 -9.36 -4.19
CA THR A 404 -20.51 -10.63 -3.90
C THR A 404 -21.43 -11.60 -3.18
N TRP A 405 -22.11 -11.15 -2.13
CA TRP A 405 -23.06 -11.96 -1.39
C TRP A 405 -24.21 -12.48 -2.25
N TYR A 406 -24.74 -11.62 -3.11
CA TYR A 406 -25.76 -12.00 -4.10
C TYR A 406 -25.19 -13.02 -5.09
N GLY A 407 -24.01 -12.75 -5.66
CA GLY A 407 -23.38 -13.60 -6.65
C GLY A 407 -23.11 -15.03 -6.14
N VAL A 408 -22.56 -15.19 -4.93
CA VAL A 408 -22.28 -16.52 -4.36
C VAL A 408 -23.53 -17.34 -4.05
N ARG A 409 -24.70 -16.71 -3.94
CA ARG A 409 -25.99 -17.37 -3.61
C ARG A 409 -26.87 -17.67 -4.81
N THR A 410 -26.81 -16.84 -5.85
CA THR A 410 -27.73 -16.93 -7.00
C THR A 410 -27.15 -17.72 -8.16
N PHE A 411 -25.82 -17.75 -8.28
CA PHE A 411 -25.20 -18.56 -9.31
C PHE A 411 -25.18 -20.04 -8.88
N ALA A 412 -25.20 -20.95 -9.87
CA ALA A 412 -25.03 -22.36 -9.62
C ALA A 412 -23.73 -22.65 -8.83
N PRO A 413 -23.66 -23.71 -8.01
CA PRO A 413 -22.48 -24.00 -7.17
C PRO A 413 -21.16 -23.95 -7.92
N ASP A 414 -21.12 -24.46 -9.15
CA ASP A 414 -19.93 -24.44 -10.01
C ASP A 414 -19.51 -23.04 -10.48
N HIS A 415 -20.42 -22.05 -10.41
CA HIS A 415 -20.21 -20.66 -10.82
C HIS A 415 -20.28 -19.68 -9.66
N ALA A 416 -20.47 -20.13 -8.43
CA ALA A 416 -20.58 -19.30 -7.24
C ALA A 416 -19.32 -18.42 -7.05
N LEU A 417 -18.14 -18.99 -7.32
CA LEU A 417 -16.88 -18.25 -7.25
C LEU A 417 -16.81 -17.14 -8.29
N LEU A 418 -17.26 -17.41 -9.52
CA LEU A 418 -17.35 -16.39 -10.58
C LEU A 418 -18.33 -15.27 -10.21
N GLY A 419 -19.45 -15.61 -9.55
CA GLY A 419 -20.39 -14.66 -8.98
C GLY A 419 -19.76 -13.75 -7.94
N ALA A 420 -18.91 -14.30 -7.06
CA ALA A 420 -18.14 -13.51 -6.08
C ALA A 420 -17.23 -12.49 -6.76
N TRP A 421 -16.45 -12.93 -7.74
CA TRP A 421 -15.54 -12.05 -8.50
C TRP A 421 -16.30 -11.04 -9.38
N GLY A 422 -17.53 -11.35 -9.78
CA GLY A 422 -18.46 -10.40 -10.38
C GLY A 422 -18.78 -9.22 -9.46
N GLY A 423 -18.93 -9.46 -8.15
CA GLY A 423 -19.05 -8.39 -7.15
C GLY A 423 -17.83 -7.47 -7.09
N TRP A 424 -16.62 -8.05 -7.22
CA TRP A 424 -15.38 -7.27 -7.33
C TRP A 424 -15.32 -6.44 -8.63
N ALA A 425 -15.79 -7.00 -9.75
CA ALA A 425 -15.88 -6.27 -11.02
C ALA A 425 -16.83 -5.06 -10.93
N VAL A 426 -17.96 -5.21 -10.23
CA VAL A 426 -18.88 -4.10 -9.93
C VAL A 426 -18.18 -3.00 -9.16
N TYR A 427 -17.41 -3.37 -8.12
CA TYR A 427 -16.61 -2.41 -7.35
C TYR A 427 -15.62 -1.64 -8.22
N CYS A 428 -14.76 -2.32 -8.97
CA CYS A 428 -13.74 -1.68 -9.81
C CYS A 428 -14.35 -0.74 -10.85
N THR A 429 -15.47 -1.15 -11.45
CA THR A 429 -16.18 -0.36 -12.48
C THR A 429 -16.83 0.87 -11.85
N ALA A 430 -17.56 0.71 -10.75
CA ALA A 430 -18.19 1.83 -10.04
C ALA A 430 -17.16 2.82 -9.51
N TRP A 431 -16.06 2.32 -8.95
CA TRP A 431 -14.92 3.12 -8.49
C TRP A 431 -14.31 3.94 -9.62
N MET A 432 -14.01 3.34 -10.77
CA MET A 432 -13.52 4.05 -11.95
C MET A 432 -14.47 5.17 -12.35
N TRP A 433 -15.76 4.86 -12.48
CA TRP A 433 -16.76 5.85 -12.88
C TRP A 433 -16.89 7.00 -11.90
N ALA A 434 -16.87 6.73 -10.58
CA ALA A 434 -16.91 7.75 -9.55
C ALA A 434 -15.71 8.71 -9.67
N MET A 435 -14.48 8.16 -9.87
CA MET A 435 -13.27 8.96 -9.98
C MET A 435 -13.22 9.76 -11.28
N LEU A 436 -13.56 9.16 -12.42
CA LEU A 436 -13.59 9.84 -13.72
C LEU A 436 -14.68 10.93 -13.76
N TRP A 437 -15.84 10.67 -13.20
CA TRP A 437 -16.93 11.64 -13.12
C TRP A 437 -16.52 12.87 -12.29
N ARG A 438 -15.96 12.64 -11.09
CA ARG A 438 -15.43 13.72 -10.24
C ARG A 438 -14.35 14.52 -10.95
N TRP A 439 -13.45 13.83 -11.64
CA TRP A 439 -12.39 14.48 -12.42
C TRP A 439 -12.97 15.36 -13.53
N ARG A 440 -13.96 14.88 -14.28
CA ARG A 440 -14.63 15.62 -15.36
C ARG A 440 -15.40 16.84 -14.87
N GLN A 441 -15.99 16.78 -13.67
CA GLN A 441 -16.68 17.94 -13.07
C GLN A 441 -15.74 19.15 -12.84
N GLY A 442 -14.44 18.93 -12.73
CA GLY A 442 -13.46 20.00 -12.56
C GLY A 442 -13.45 20.68 -11.18
N ARG A 443 -14.24 20.21 -10.20
CA ARG A 443 -14.32 20.78 -8.83
C ARG A 443 -12.98 20.75 -8.11
N TRP A 444 -12.10 19.80 -8.44
CA TRP A 444 -10.75 19.68 -7.90
C TRP A 444 -9.84 20.89 -8.21
N ARG A 445 -10.17 21.71 -9.24
CA ARG A 445 -9.39 22.88 -9.66
C ARG A 445 -9.40 24.00 -8.63
N SER A 446 -10.51 24.14 -7.88
CA SER A 446 -10.73 25.20 -6.89
C SER A 446 -10.35 24.83 -5.47
N ILE A 447 -9.87 23.60 -5.23
CA ILE A 447 -9.51 23.13 -3.88
C ILE A 447 -8.22 23.82 -3.43
N ARG A 448 -8.33 24.57 -2.32
CA ARG A 448 -7.19 25.19 -1.64
C ARG A 448 -6.68 24.24 -0.54
N VAL A 449 -5.36 24.05 -0.48
CA VAL A 449 -4.71 23.11 0.44
C VAL A 449 -3.70 23.83 1.32
#